data_4d3f511d01bd9126286d8647472e26c4
#
_entry.id   4d3f511d01bd9126286d8647472e26c4
#
_cell.length_a   1.000
_cell.length_b   1.000
_cell.length_c   1.000
_cell.angle_alpha   90.00
_cell.angle_beta   90.00
_cell.angle_gamma   90.00
#
_symmetry.space_group_name_H-M   'P 1'
#
loop_
_entity.id
_entity.type
_entity.pdbx_description
1 polymer ?
#
loop_
_entity_poly.entity_id
_entity_poly.type
_entity_poly.pdbx_seq_one_letter_code
_entity_poly.pdbx_strand_id
1 'polypeptide(L)'
;MLIKLLRPFKKFAGKCIRLAYKLTYRLFKVDDKLAIFISFHGRGYSDNPKAIYEQMRQDPRFDGYRFIWFIKNHKEKKLHIEGAEIKEYFSIPYFYYLSKAKLWVVNCKLPTYIFKKENQVYLQTWHGTPLKRLAHDIDVSENTTFYRSGVSYEQMCHSYDVDVARYNYMISPNAFCTKVFQTSFKINRERLIETGYPRNDFISNATKEECDAIKNKYHLPIDKKIVLYAPTWRDNSYVSAGYTFELKANFRKWKEILGEDTIVVFKPHYLIINTFKDDPELDGFLYSIPAQAEINELYVISDVLITDYSSVFFDYAILKRPIYFYMYDLKEYATDLRGFYLDIHKDIPGKIYMDEETLLMDIKNEVYDYSKLNDFNLYFNNHEDGNASKRVVDILYKAVQ
;
A
#
# COMPACT_ATOMS: atom_id res chain seq x y z
N MET A 1 14.59 29.54 -8.27
CA MET A 1 14.10 30.82 -7.70
C MET A 1 12.63 31.07 -8.02
N LEU A 2 12.18 30.92 -9.25
CA LEU A 2 10.77 31.12 -9.69
C LEU A 2 9.74 30.27 -8.93
N ILE A 3 10.07 29.02 -8.61
CA ILE A 3 9.15 28.06 -7.90
C ILE A 3 8.87 28.52 -6.46
N LYS A 4 9.82 29.15 -5.78
CA LYS A 4 9.62 29.69 -4.42
C LYS A 4 8.72 30.94 -4.41
N LEU A 5 8.79 31.76 -5.44
CA LEU A 5 7.94 32.98 -5.58
C LEU A 5 6.46 32.62 -5.88
N LEU A 6 6.20 31.50 -6.58
CA LEU A 6 4.84 31.06 -6.92
C LEU A 6 4.14 30.29 -5.78
N ARG A 7 4.85 29.88 -4.73
CA ARG A 7 4.28 29.15 -3.59
C ARG A 7 3.11 29.84 -2.89
N PRO A 8 3.20 31.17 -2.54
CA PRO A 8 2.08 31.85 -1.89
C PRO A 8 0.86 31.95 -2.80
N PHE A 9 1.04 32.21 -4.11
CA PHE A 9 -0.06 32.23 -5.09
C PHE A 9 -0.77 30.88 -5.22
N LYS A 10 -0.02 29.76 -5.27
CA LYS A 10 -0.60 28.42 -5.29
C LYS A 10 -1.37 28.12 -4.01
N LYS A 11 -0.87 28.55 -2.85
CA LYS A 11 -1.58 28.39 -1.56
C LYS A 11 -2.87 29.22 -1.53
N PHE A 12 -2.86 30.44 -2.03
CA PHE A 12 -4.04 31.32 -2.09
C PHE A 12 -5.09 30.74 -3.07
N ALA A 13 -4.70 30.38 -4.28
CA ALA A 13 -5.58 29.73 -5.25
C ALA A 13 -6.22 28.45 -4.69
N GLY A 14 -5.44 27.63 -3.98
CA GLY A 14 -5.96 26.44 -3.30
C GLY A 14 -6.99 26.75 -2.21
N LYS A 15 -6.85 27.88 -1.47
CA LYS A 15 -7.87 28.33 -0.50
C LYS A 15 -9.15 28.77 -1.20
N CYS A 16 -9.04 29.53 -2.30
CA CYS A 16 -10.20 29.97 -3.09
C CYS A 16 -10.96 28.78 -3.69
N ILE A 17 -10.26 27.79 -4.24
CA ILE A 17 -10.89 26.57 -4.79
C ILE A 17 -11.63 25.80 -3.69
N ARG A 18 -11.05 25.66 -2.51
CA ARG A 18 -11.70 24.97 -1.38
C ARG A 18 -12.94 25.71 -0.89
N LEU A 19 -12.88 27.02 -0.84
CA LEU A 19 -14.04 27.85 -0.47
C LEU A 19 -15.13 27.73 -1.52
N ALA A 20 -14.80 27.87 -2.79
CA ALA A 20 -15.73 27.65 -3.89
C ALA A 20 -16.37 26.26 -3.84
N TYR A 21 -15.57 25.21 -3.62
CA TYR A 21 -16.07 23.86 -3.44
C TYR A 21 -17.06 23.76 -2.27
N LYS A 22 -16.71 24.31 -1.10
CA LYS A 22 -17.59 24.31 0.08
C LYS A 22 -18.95 24.98 -0.20
N LEU A 23 -18.95 26.03 -0.98
CA LEU A 23 -20.17 26.80 -1.32
C LEU A 23 -21.00 26.11 -2.40
N THR A 24 -20.36 25.38 -3.31
CA THR A 24 -21.00 24.89 -4.55
C THR A 24 -21.25 23.40 -4.60
N TYR A 25 -20.58 22.56 -3.76
CA TYR A 25 -20.66 21.12 -3.88
C TYR A 25 -22.09 20.57 -3.80
N ARG A 26 -23.00 21.25 -3.06
CA ARG A 26 -24.42 20.86 -2.94
C ARG A 26 -25.24 21.18 -4.20
N LEU A 27 -24.79 22.12 -5.02
CA LEU A 27 -25.51 22.55 -6.24
C LEU A 27 -25.45 21.49 -7.36
N PHE A 28 -24.43 20.65 -7.36
CA PHE A 28 -24.27 19.60 -8.37
C PHE A 28 -25.12 18.38 -8.02
N LYS A 29 -26.02 17.96 -8.91
CA LYS A 29 -26.76 16.71 -8.76
C LYS A 29 -25.79 15.52 -8.80
N VAL A 30 -26.01 14.52 -7.94
CA VAL A 30 -25.26 13.25 -7.99
C VAL A 30 -25.64 12.52 -9.27
N ASP A 31 -24.65 11.98 -9.94
CA ASP A 31 -24.76 11.19 -11.15
C ASP A 31 -24.63 9.71 -10.71
N ASP A 32 -25.72 8.98 -10.79
CA ASP A 32 -25.86 7.63 -10.26
C ASP A 32 -24.99 6.60 -11.01
N LYS A 33 -24.48 6.97 -12.20
CA LYS A 33 -23.57 6.14 -13.00
C LYS A 33 -22.15 6.68 -13.07
N LEU A 34 -21.71 7.44 -12.06
CA LEU A 34 -20.36 7.98 -11.99
C LEU A 34 -19.62 7.45 -10.77
N ALA A 35 -18.47 6.81 -11.01
CA ALA A 35 -17.56 6.33 -9.98
C ALA A 35 -16.19 7.00 -10.08
N ILE A 36 -15.59 7.32 -8.93
CA ILE A 36 -14.23 7.87 -8.85
C ILE A 36 -13.29 6.95 -8.09
N PHE A 37 -12.03 6.94 -8.50
CA PHE A 37 -10.98 6.11 -7.92
C PHE A 37 -9.76 6.96 -7.56
N ILE A 38 -9.21 6.70 -6.35
CA ILE A 38 -8.01 7.39 -5.86
C ILE A 38 -7.11 6.38 -5.14
N SER A 39 -5.91 6.17 -5.66
CA SER A 39 -4.87 5.40 -4.98
C SER A 39 -3.75 6.32 -4.48
N PHE A 40 -3.34 6.12 -3.22
CA PHE A 40 -2.21 6.80 -2.59
C PHE A 40 -2.14 8.31 -2.88
N HIS A 41 -3.27 9.02 -2.67
CA HIS A 41 -3.40 10.45 -2.96
C HIS A 41 -3.07 10.83 -4.42
N GLY A 42 -3.46 9.99 -5.37
CA GLY A 42 -3.24 10.20 -6.80
C GLY A 42 -1.83 9.86 -7.29
N ARG A 43 -1.09 9.02 -6.58
CA ARG A 43 0.26 8.63 -7.02
C ARG A 43 0.27 7.71 -8.22
N GLY A 44 -0.76 6.87 -8.40
CA GLY A 44 -0.79 5.93 -9.53
C GLY A 44 -2.09 5.16 -9.66
N TYR A 45 -2.13 4.31 -10.65
CA TYR A 45 -3.13 3.29 -10.89
C TYR A 45 -2.66 2.00 -10.24
N SER A 46 -3.13 1.69 -9.03
CA SER A 46 -2.57 0.62 -8.21
C SER A 46 -3.49 0.21 -7.06
N ASP A 47 -3.10 -0.86 -6.36
CA ASP A 47 -3.66 -1.30 -5.09
C ASP A 47 -5.16 -1.71 -5.18
N ASN A 48 -5.86 -1.79 -4.04
CA ASN A 48 -7.26 -2.18 -3.97
C ASN A 48 -8.19 -1.40 -4.92
N PRO A 49 -8.07 -0.06 -5.07
CA PRO A 49 -8.90 0.66 -6.04
C PRO A 49 -8.72 0.19 -7.48
N LYS A 50 -7.50 -0.24 -7.89
CA LYS A 50 -7.26 -0.82 -9.22
C LYS A 50 -8.00 -2.14 -9.38
N ALA A 51 -7.82 -3.07 -8.45
CA ALA A 51 -8.45 -4.39 -8.53
C ALA A 51 -10.00 -4.30 -8.54
N ILE A 52 -10.57 -3.40 -7.72
CA ILE A 52 -12.01 -3.14 -7.73
C ILE A 52 -12.46 -2.55 -9.06
N TYR A 53 -11.71 -1.59 -9.60
CA TYR A 53 -12.01 -0.99 -10.90
C TYR A 53 -12.00 -2.02 -12.03
N GLU A 54 -10.97 -2.85 -12.10
CA GLU A 54 -10.83 -3.89 -13.12
C GLU A 54 -11.98 -4.91 -13.04
N GLN A 55 -12.40 -5.29 -11.83
CA GLN A 55 -13.56 -6.15 -11.62
C GLN A 55 -14.87 -5.46 -12.02
N MET A 56 -15.08 -4.19 -11.64
CA MET A 56 -16.28 -3.43 -12.01
C MET A 56 -16.40 -3.26 -13.54
N ARG A 57 -15.28 -3.03 -14.23
CA ARG A 57 -15.26 -2.86 -15.68
C ARG A 57 -15.70 -4.11 -16.45
N GLN A 58 -15.47 -5.27 -15.87
CA GLN A 58 -15.85 -6.56 -16.46
C GLN A 58 -17.26 -7.01 -16.06
N ASP A 59 -17.90 -6.32 -15.14
CA ASP A 59 -19.21 -6.70 -14.61
C ASP A 59 -20.33 -5.97 -15.34
N PRO A 60 -21.24 -6.68 -16.07
CA PRO A 60 -22.31 -6.07 -16.84
C PRO A 60 -23.25 -5.18 -16.01
N ARG A 61 -23.30 -5.38 -14.71
CA ARG A 61 -24.12 -4.55 -13.80
C ARG A 61 -23.66 -3.08 -13.76
N PHE A 62 -22.43 -2.81 -14.14
CA PHE A 62 -21.84 -1.48 -14.23
C PHE A 62 -21.75 -0.94 -15.66
N ASP A 63 -22.45 -1.56 -16.62
CA ASP A 63 -22.56 -1.05 -17.98
C ASP A 63 -23.14 0.37 -18.01
N GLY A 64 -22.48 1.23 -18.77
CA GLY A 64 -22.83 2.64 -18.84
C GLY A 64 -22.34 3.51 -17.67
N TYR A 65 -21.57 2.93 -16.74
CA TYR A 65 -20.85 3.74 -15.75
C TYR A 65 -19.71 4.50 -16.38
N ARG A 66 -19.50 5.72 -15.89
CA ARG A 66 -18.31 6.52 -16.17
C ARG A 66 -17.35 6.37 -15.01
N PHE A 67 -16.11 6.03 -15.32
CA PHE A 67 -15.05 5.84 -14.35
C PHE A 67 -14.00 6.95 -14.46
N ILE A 68 -13.69 7.61 -13.34
CA ILE A 68 -12.72 8.71 -13.27
C ILE A 68 -11.62 8.33 -12.31
N TRP A 69 -10.38 8.34 -12.79
CA TRP A 69 -9.18 8.19 -11.97
C TRP A 69 -8.54 9.55 -11.71
N PHE A 70 -8.20 9.82 -10.45
CA PHE A 70 -7.46 11.03 -10.08
C PHE A 70 -5.99 10.70 -9.87
N ILE A 71 -5.12 11.21 -10.76
CA ILE A 71 -3.69 10.91 -10.75
C ILE A 71 -2.91 12.22 -10.90
N LYS A 72 -1.89 12.39 -10.07
CA LYS A 72 -0.95 13.51 -10.11
C LYS A 72 -0.02 13.39 -11.32
N ASN A 73 0.18 14.52 -12.01
CA ASN A 73 1.10 14.62 -13.14
C ASN A 73 0.80 13.55 -14.22
N HIS A 74 -0.48 13.21 -14.42
CA HIS A 74 -0.86 12.12 -15.33
C HIS A 74 -0.42 12.36 -16.76
N LYS A 75 -0.36 13.63 -17.20
CA LYS A 75 0.08 14.00 -18.56
C LYS A 75 1.57 13.70 -18.78
N GLU A 76 2.40 13.98 -17.76
CA GLU A 76 3.84 13.68 -17.79
C GLU A 76 4.10 12.17 -17.79
N LYS A 77 3.29 11.44 -17.02
CA LYS A 77 3.36 9.96 -16.91
C LYS A 77 2.87 9.24 -18.15
N LYS A 78 2.19 9.94 -19.09
CA LYS A 78 1.58 9.34 -20.30
C LYS A 78 0.74 8.10 -19.98
N LEU A 79 0.08 8.10 -18.82
CA LEU A 79 -0.69 6.96 -18.35
C LEU A 79 -2.00 6.85 -19.13
N HIS A 80 -2.30 5.64 -19.57
CA HIS A 80 -3.58 5.26 -20.13
C HIS A 80 -4.25 4.21 -19.23
N ILE A 81 -5.54 4.38 -18.95
CA ILE A 81 -6.36 3.40 -18.21
C ILE A 81 -7.55 3.09 -19.11
N GLU A 82 -7.59 1.87 -19.59
CA GLU A 82 -8.64 1.43 -20.51
C GLU A 82 -10.02 1.54 -19.87
N GLY A 83 -10.96 2.21 -20.53
CA GLY A 83 -12.34 2.38 -20.05
C GLY A 83 -12.52 3.48 -19.01
N ALA A 84 -11.49 4.24 -18.65
CA ALA A 84 -11.59 5.34 -17.69
C ALA A 84 -11.06 6.68 -18.19
N GLU A 85 -11.60 7.76 -17.67
CA GLU A 85 -11.04 9.09 -17.82
C GLU A 85 -10.03 9.37 -16.71
N ILE A 86 -8.89 9.96 -17.03
CA ILE A 86 -7.90 10.40 -16.04
C ILE A 86 -7.99 11.90 -15.87
N LYS A 87 -8.07 12.35 -14.64
CA LYS A 87 -8.07 13.78 -14.25
C LYS A 87 -6.95 14.06 -13.27
N GLU A 88 -6.44 15.29 -13.30
CA GLU A 88 -5.40 15.72 -12.38
C GLU A 88 -5.94 15.75 -10.95
N TYR A 89 -5.21 15.10 -10.02
CA TYR A 89 -5.51 15.12 -8.60
C TYR A 89 -5.38 16.54 -8.05
N PHE A 90 -6.32 16.97 -7.20
CA PHE A 90 -6.35 18.33 -6.63
C PHE A 90 -6.57 19.48 -7.63
N SER A 91 -7.20 19.20 -8.76
CA SER A 91 -7.61 20.19 -9.78
C SER A 91 -9.08 20.61 -9.62
N ILE A 92 -9.55 21.58 -10.41
CA ILE A 92 -10.98 21.93 -10.46
C ILE A 92 -11.84 20.72 -10.84
N PRO A 93 -11.50 19.89 -11.86
CA PRO A 93 -12.20 18.64 -12.14
C PRO A 93 -12.25 17.68 -10.95
N TYR A 94 -11.21 17.62 -10.11
CA TYR A 94 -11.20 16.78 -8.91
C TYR A 94 -12.37 17.13 -7.99
N PHE A 95 -12.56 18.39 -7.64
CA PHE A 95 -13.64 18.84 -6.77
C PHE A 95 -15.02 18.72 -7.41
N TYR A 96 -15.09 18.98 -8.73
CA TYR A 96 -16.32 18.81 -9.51
C TYR A 96 -16.81 17.37 -9.49
N TYR A 97 -15.96 16.40 -9.83
CA TYR A 97 -16.35 15.00 -9.86
C TYR A 97 -16.59 14.41 -8.46
N LEU A 98 -15.84 14.83 -7.44
CA LEU A 98 -16.19 14.48 -6.05
C LEU A 98 -17.60 14.93 -5.66
N SER A 99 -18.03 16.10 -6.16
CA SER A 99 -19.39 16.61 -5.89
C SER A 99 -20.48 15.80 -6.60
N LYS A 100 -20.15 15.13 -7.72
CA LYS A 100 -21.12 14.46 -8.59
C LYS A 100 -21.11 12.94 -8.50
N ALA A 101 -19.98 12.32 -8.19
CA ALA A 101 -19.86 10.87 -8.25
C ALA A 101 -20.73 10.19 -7.20
N LYS A 102 -21.52 9.19 -7.64
CA LYS A 102 -22.27 8.29 -6.77
C LYS A 102 -21.35 7.45 -5.90
N LEU A 103 -20.26 6.94 -6.49
CA LEU A 103 -19.34 6.02 -5.81
C LEU A 103 -17.92 6.61 -5.74
N TRP A 104 -17.34 6.54 -4.55
CA TRP A 104 -15.95 6.86 -4.27
C TRP A 104 -15.23 5.61 -3.78
N VAL A 105 -14.13 5.24 -4.44
CA VAL A 105 -13.25 4.12 -4.06
C VAL A 105 -11.85 4.66 -3.78
N VAL A 106 -11.44 4.65 -2.52
CA VAL A 106 -10.22 5.35 -2.08
C VAL A 106 -9.47 4.51 -1.06
N ASN A 107 -8.14 4.40 -1.19
CA ASN A 107 -7.30 3.61 -0.25
C ASN A 107 -6.55 4.44 0.79
N CYS A 108 -6.72 5.75 0.79
CA CYS A 108 -6.05 6.64 1.72
C CYS A 108 -7.01 7.73 2.22
N LYS A 109 -6.67 8.32 3.35
CA LYS A 109 -7.48 9.36 3.99
C LYS A 109 -7.67 10.57 3.08
N LEU A 110 -8.91 11.02 2.91
CA LEU A 110 -9.22 12.28 2.25
C LEU A 110 -9.09 13.47 3.20
N PRO A 111 -8.72 14.65 2.68
CA PRO A 111 -8.63 15.88 3.49
C PRO A 111 -9.93 16.23 4.20
N THR A 112 -9.81 16.88 5.37
CA THR A 112 -10.96 17.25 6.23
C THR A 112 -11.95 18.19 5.55
N TYR A 113 -11.52 18.97 4.55
CA TYR A 113 -12.37 19.92 3.81
C TYR A 113 -13.11 19.29 2.61
N ILE A 114 -13.02 17.98 2.40
CA ILE A 114 -13.85 17.29 1.42
C ILE A 114 -15.22 16.97 2.03
N PHE A 115 -16.28 17.31 1.31
CA PHE A 115 -17.66 17.07 1.75
C PHE A 115 -18.28 15.96 0.91
N LYS A 116 -18.96 15.02 1.57
CA LYS A 116 -19.74 13.94 0.95
C LYS A 116 -21.23 14.22 1.16
N LYS A 117 -22.04 13.96 0.16
CA LYS A 117 -23.49 13.98 0.26
C LYS A 117 -24.02 12.66 0.78
N GLU A 118 -25.21 12.67 1.34
CA GLU A 118 -25.85 11.46 1.90
C GLU A 118 -26.07 10.38 0.86
N ASN A 119 -26.48 10.76 -0.34
CA ASN A 119 -26.74 9.84 -1.47
C ASN A 119 -25.49 9.42 -2.25
N GLN A 120 -24.28 9.75 -1.79
CA GLN A 120 -23.02 9.25 -2.32
C GLN A 120 -22.52 8.09 -1.45
N VAL A 121 -21.90 7.08 -2.06
CA VAL A 121 -21.29 5.93 -1.39
C VAL A 121 -19.79 6.11 -1.36
N TYR A 122 -19.18 6.03 -0.18
CA TYR A 122 -17.73 6.08 0.00
C TYR A 122 -17.23 4.76 0.57
N LEU A 123 -16.47 4.02 -0.25
CA LEU A 123 -15.69 2.87 0.15
C LEU A 123 -14.26 3.29 0.44
N GLN A 124 -13.83 3.14 1.69
CA GLN A 124 -12.42 3.18 2.08
C GLN A 124 -11.86 1.76 1.96
N THR A 125 -10.84 1.58 1.12
CA THR A 125 -10.28 0.23 0.93
C THR A 125 -9.10 -0.07 1.84
N TRP A 126 -8.52 0.96 2.46
CA TRP A 126 -7.24 0.87 3.14
C TRP A 126 -6.16 0.28 2.22
N HIS A 127 -4.99 -0.11 2.77
CA HIS A 127 -3.85 -0.48 1.91
C HIS A 127 -2.86 -1.44 2.60
N GLY A 128 -3.29 -2.24 3.56
CA GLY A 128 -2.48 -3.29 4.19
C GLY A 128 -2.91 -3.66 5.59
N THR A 129 -2.58 -4.88 6.00
CA THR A 129 -2.77 -5.36 7.36
C THR A 129 -1.85 -4.61 8.30
N PRO A 130 -2.35 -4.00 9.38
CA PRO A 130 -1.54 -3.16 10.25
C PRO A 130 -0.66 -4.00 11.18
N LEU A 131 0.65 -3.90 11.00
CA LEU A 131 1.65 -4.38 11.95
C LEU A 131 1.85 -3.36 13.08
N LYS A 132 1.96 -2.08 12.70
CA LYS A 132 2.20 -0.94 13.61
C LYS A 132 0.88 -0.33 14.05
N ARG A 133 0.83 0.18 15.29
CA ARG A 133 -0.34 0.87 15.82
C ARG A 133 -0.74 2.06 14.97
N LEU A 134 -2.04 2.29 14.81
CA LEU A 134 -2.63 3.29 13.95
C LEU A 134 -3.46 4.29 14.74
N ALA A 135 -3.50 5.52 14.27
CA ALA A 135 -4.41 6.58 14.71
C ALA A 135 -4.58 6.63 16.25
N HIS A 136 -5.78 6.33 16.75
CA HIS A 136 -6.11 6.40 18.19
C HIS A 136 -5.40 5.34 19.04
N ASP A 137 -4.89 4.26 18.44
CA ASP A 137 -4.19 3.19 19.18
C ASP A 137 -2.68 3.49 19.35
N ILE A 138 -2.17 4.59 18.81
CA ILE A 138 -0.77 4.97 18.96
C ILE A 138 -0.54 5.43 20.40
N ASP A 139 0.39 4.77 21.11
CA ASP A 139 0.83 5.23 22.42
C ASP A 139 1.61 6.52 22.27
N VAL A 140 1.13 7.57 22.91
CA VAL A 140 1.76 8.89 22.89
C VAL A 140 2.47 9.10 24.22
N SER A 141 3.80 9.03 24.23
CA SER A 141 4.59 9.60 25.30
C SER A 141 4.72 11.12 25.08
N GLU A 142 5.02 11.88 26.12
CA GLU A 142 5.20 13.34 26.07
C GLU A 142 6.20 13.81 24.97
N ASN A 143 7.04 12.92 24.48
CA ASN A 143 8.07 13.16 23.46
C ASN A 143 7.73 12.57 22.07
N THR A 144 6.52 12.04 21.86
CA THR A 144 6.17 11.45 20.58
C THR A 144 5.90 12.55 19.54
N THR A 145 6.82 12.77 18.64
CA THR A 145 6.66 13.67 17.51
C THR A 145 6.38 12.88 16.25
N PHE A 146 5.33 13.28 15.51
CA PHE A 146 5.05 12.75 14.17
C PHE A 146 5.90 13.51 13.15
N TYR A 147 7.18 13.16 13.05
CA TYR A 147 8.18 13.87 12.23
C TYR A 147 7.77 14.14 10.79
N ARG A 148 6.91 13.27 10.22
CA ARG A 148 6.50 13.39 8.81
C ARG A 148 5.52 14.49 8.51
N SER A 149 4.62 14.79 9.42
CA SER A 149 3.46 15.65 9.11
C SER A 149 3.54 17.03 9.77
N GLY A 150 4.36 17.16 10.82
CA GLY A 150 4.40 18.37 11.63
C GLY A 150 3.06 18.69 12.30
N VAL A 151 2.16 17.69 12.43
CA VAL A 151 0.86 17.83 13.09
C VAL A 151 0.89 17.16 14.46
N SER A 152 0.10 17.65 15.41
CA SER A 152 -0.03 17.02 16.72
C SER A 152 -0.82 15.70 16.62
N TYR A 153 -0.73 14.87 17.69
CA TYR A 153 -1.51 13.64 17.79
C TYR A 153 -3.02 13.92 17.65
N GLU A 154 -3.52 14.94 18.35
CA GLU A 154 -4.93 15.31 18.33
C GLU A 154 -5.37 15.75 16.92
N GLN A 155 -4.55 16.52 16.22
CA GLN A 155 -4.82 16.93 14.83
C GLN A 155 -4.84 15.73 13.89
N MET A 156 -3.95 14.76 14.10
CA MET A 156 -3.92 13.52 13.35
C MET A 156 -5.19 12.71 13.60
N CYS A 157 -5.56 12.46 14.86
CA CYS A 157 -6.77 11.73 15.24
C CYS A 157 -8.02 12.43 14.71
N HIS A 158 -8.15 13.75 14.92
CA HIS A 158 -9.26 14.53 14.38
C HIS A 158 -9.40 14.37 12.86
N SER A 159 -8.28 14.31 12.14
CA SER A 159 -8.33 14.13 10.68
C SER A 159 -8.80 12.74 10.26
N TYR A 160 -8.58 11.71 11.08
CA TYR A 160 -9.17 10.38 10.89
C TYR A 160 -10.65 10.38 11.23
N ASP A 161 -11.06 10.97 12.36
CA ASP A 161 -12.46 11.04 12.79
C ASP A 161 -13.35 11.68 11.71
N VAL A 162 -12.88 12.80 11.13
CA VAL A 162 -13.58 13.49 10.04
C VAL A 162 -13.70 12.62 8.79
N ASP A 163 -12.67 11.84 8.45
CA ASP A 163 -12.73 10.99 7.26
C ASP A 163 -13.63 9.77 7.48
N VAL A 164 -13.46 9.09 8.62
CA VAL A 164 -14.25 7.92 9.01
C VAL A 164 -15.74 8.23 9.07
N ALA A 165 -16.10 9.43 9.54
CA ALA A 165 -17.51 9.87 9.57
C ALA A 165 -18.18 9.86 8.18
N ARG A 166 -17.39 9.94 7.10
CA ARG A 166 -17.86 9.92 5.71
C ARG A 166 -17.97 8.52 5.10
N TYR A 167 -17.31 7.50 5.68
CA TYR A 167 -17.32 6.15 5.11
C TYR A 167 -18.72 5.53 5.18
N ASN A 168 -19.17 4.95 4.07
CA ASN A 168 -20.28 3.99 4.10
C ASN A 168 -19.73 2.62 4.46
N TYR A 169 -18.59 2.26 3.85
CA TYR A 169 -17.92 0.99 4.09
C TYR A 169 -16.39 1.18 4.16
N MET A 170 -15.75 0.31 4.93
CA MET A 170 -14.31 0.15 4.93
C MET A 170 -13.97 -1.34 4.80
N ILE A 171 -13.05 -1.66 3.89
CA ILE A 171 -12.57 -3.04 3.74
C ILE A 171 -11.75 -3.43 4.96
N SER A 172 -12.06 -4.60 5.49
CA SER A 172 -11.24 -5.34 6.43
C SER A 172 -10.87 -6.68 5.80
N PRO A 173 -9.58 -7.04 5.70
CA PRO A 173 -9.20 -8.31 5.07
C PRO A 173 -9.55 -9.51 5.95
N ASN A 174 -9.66 -9.34 7.27
CA ASN A 174 -9.86 -10.42 8.24
C ASN A 174 -10.38 -9.90 9.58
N ALA A 175 -10.73 -10.82 10.48
CA ALA A 175 -11.26 -10.49 11.81
C ALA A 175 -10.25 -9.73 12.71
N PHE A 176 -8.94 -9.95 12.54
CA PHE A 176 -7.91 -9.17 13.26
C PHE A 176 -7.98 -7.70 12.85
N CYS A 177 -7.96 -7.40 11.55
CA CYS A 177 -8.07 -6.02 11.06
C CYS A 177 -9.38 -5.37 11.47
N THR A 178 -10.48 -6.12 11.49
CA THR A 178 -11.78 -5.64 11.98
C THR A 178 -11.67 -5.12 13.41
N LYS A 179 -11.06 -5.89 14.33
CA LYS A 179 -10.85 -5.45 15.71
C LYS A 179 -9.95 -4.21 15.79
N VAL A 180 -8.83 -4.22 15.06
CA VAL A 180 -7.91 -3.09 15.01
C VAL A 180 -8.57 -1.83 14.47
N PHE A 181 -9.34 -1.92 13.39
CA PHE A 181 -9.98 -0.73 12.80
C PHE A 181 -11.09 -0.16 13.67
N GLN A 182 -11.79 -1.00 14.45
CA GLN A 182 -12.78 -0.53 15.41
C GLN A 182 -12.16 0.35 16.50
N THR A 183 -10.97 0.03 16.99
CA THR A 183 -10.29 0.82 18.03
C THR A 183 -9.51 1.98 17.41
N SER A 184 -8.65 1.71 16.44
CA SER A 184 -7.75 2.70 15.85
C SER A 184 -8.45 3.83 15.10
N PHE A 185 -9.56 3.52 14.41
CA PHE A 185 -10.34 4.50 13.65
C PHE A 185 -11.70 4.83 14.27
N LYS A 186 -12.06 4.18 15.39
CA LYS A 186 -13.37 4.33 16.04
C LYS A 186 -14.53 4.12 15.07
N ILE A 187 -14.37 3.19 14.13
CA ILE A 187 -15.40 2.85 13.14
C ILE A 187 -16.31 1.76 13.65
N ASN A 188 -17.62 1.91 13.43
CA ASN A 188 -18.61 0.91 13.81
C ASN A 188 -18.46 -0.38 13.00
N ARG A 189 -18.69 -1.53 13.63
CA ARG A 189 -18.54 -2.87 13.02
C ARG A 189 -19.35 -3.04 11.74
N GLU A 190 -20.57 -2.48 11.68
CA GLU A 190 -21.48 -2.60 10.53
C GLU A 190 -20.93 -1.95 9.25
N ARG A 191 -19.98 -1.02 9.38
CA ARG A 191 -19.31 -0.38 8.23
C ARG A 191 -18.07 -1.13 7.77
N LEU A 192 -17.60 -2.12 8.55
CA LEU A 192 -16.45 -2.95 8.21
C LEU A 192 -16.92 -4.17 7.43
N ILE A 193 -16.43 -4.33 6.21
CA ILE A 193 -16.73 -5.46 5.34
C ILE A 193 -15.52 -6.40 5.27
N GLU A 194 -15.67 -7.61 5.79
CA GLU A 194 -14.61 -8.63 5.77
C GLU A 194 -14.64 -9.36 4.43
N THR A 195 -13.70 -9.02 3.55
CA THR A 195 -13.72 -9.49 2.17
C THR A 195 -12.38 -10.06 1.68
N GLY A 196 -11.31 -9.94 2.45
CA GLY A 196 -9.96 -9.97 1.90
C GLY A 196 -9.62 -8.64 1.21
N TYR A 197 -8.37 -8.47 0.79
CA TYR A 197 -7.96 -7.31 -0.01
C TYR A 197 -8.08 -7.59 -1.51
N PRO A 198 -8.87 -6.80 -2.27
CA PRO A 198 -9.02 -6.97 -3.72
C PRO A 198 -7.70 -7.07 -4.48
N ARG A 199 -6.67 -6.32 -4.09
CA ARG A 199 -5.35 -6.38 -4.72
C ARG A 199 -4.67 -7.74 -4.61
N ASN A 200 -5.03 -8.53 -3.59
CA ASN A 200 -4.43 -9.83 -3.33
C ASN A 200 -5.05 -10.94 -4.19
N ASP A 201 -6.18 -10.67 -4.87
CA ASP A 201 -6.72 -11.61 -5.86
C ASP A 201 -5.69 -11.95 -6.94
N PHE A 202 -4.85 -10.98 -7.33
CA PHE A 202 -3.75 -11.22 -8.26
C PHE A 202 -2.71 -12.21 -7.70
N ILE A 203 -2.38 -12.13 -6.40
CA ILE A 203 -1.43 -13.05 -5.77
C ILE A 203 -1.95 -14.48 -5.79
N SER A 204 -3.25 -14.66 -5.53
CA SER A 204 -3.89 -15.98 -5.48
C SER A 204 -4.13 -16.61 -6.85
N ASN A 205 -4.30 -15.78 -7.90
CA ASN A 205 -4.72 -16.20 -9.22
C ASN A 205 -3.63 -16.10 -10.30
N ALA A 206 -2.44 -15.55 -9.98
CA ALA A 206 -1.38 -15.33 -10.97
C ALA A 206 -0.97 -16.62 -11.68
N THR A 207 -0.99 -16.60 -13.01
CA THR A 207 -0.57 -17.72 -13.85
C THR A 207 0.94 -17.73 -14.07
N LYS A 208 1.47 -18.84 -14.55
CA LYS A 208 2.88 -18.93 -14.91
C LYS A 208 3.24 -17.94 -16.03
N GLU A 209 2.36 -17.81 -17.02
CA GLU A 209 2.54 -16.88 -18.14
C GLU A 209 2.62 -15.43 -17.69
N GLU A 210 1.79 -15.03 -16.71
CA GLU A 210 1.85 -13.70 -16.10
C GLU A 210 3.15 -13.52 -15.30
N CYS A 211 3.59 -14.52 -14.55
CA CYS A 211 4.86 -14.48 -13.85
C CYS A 211 6.04 -14.33 -14.81
N ASP A 212 6.06 -15.08 -15.91
CA ASP A 212 7.11 -14.98 -16.94
C ASP A 212 7.09 -13.62 -17.64
N ALA A 213 5.90 -13.08 -17.92
CA ALA A 213 5.75 -11.73 -18.47
C ALA A 213 6.28 -10.65 -17.52
N ILE A 214 6.08 -10.79 -16.20
CA ILE A 214 6.60 -9.89 -15.19
C ILE A 214 8.12 -10.00 -15.10
N LYS A 215 8.70 -11.22 -15.10
CA LYS A 215 10.15 -11.41 -15.15
C LYS A 215 10.75 -10.70 -16.37
N ASN A 216 10.17 -10.88 -17.55
CA ASN A 216 10.58 -10.20 -18.77
C ASN A 216 10.46 -8.67 -18.68
N LYS A 217 9.36 -8.14 -18.11
CA LYS A 217 9.15 -6.70 -17.87
C LYS A 217 10.28 -6.06 -17.06
N TYR A 218 10.81 -6.79 -16.10
CA TYR A 218 11.90 -6.32 -15.22
C TYR A 218 13.28 -6.84 -15.65
N HIS A 219 13.38 -7.49 -16.82
CA HIS A 219 14.64 -8.05 -17.37
C HIS A 219 15.31 -9.04 -16.41
N LEU A 220 14.49 -9.84 -15.71
CA LEU A 220 14.97 -10.87 -14.78
C LEU A 220 15.14 -12.21 -15.49
N PRO A 221 16.16 -13.03 -15.13
CA PRO A 221 16.29 -14.39 -15.63
C PRO A 221 15.08 -15.26 -15.19
N ILE A 222 14.63 -16.13 -16.12
CA ILE A 222 13.42 -16.94 -15.92
C ILE A 222 13.69 -18.14 -15.02
N ASP A 223 14.89 -18.69 -15.08
CA ASP A 223 15.33 -19.97 -14.53
C ASP A 223 16.02 -19.89 -13.17
N LYS A 224 16.25 -18.69 -12.65
CA LYS A 224 16.92 -18.49 -11.35
C LYS A 224 15.95 -18.33 -10.20
N LYS A 225 16.37 -18.80 -9.02
CA LYS A 225 15.68 -18.56 -7.74
C LYS A 225 15.70 -17.06 -7.41
N ILE A 226 14.56 -16.49 -7.07
CA ILE A 226 14.43 -15.06 -6.80
C ILE A 226 14.23 -14.82 -5.31
N VAL A 227 15.17 -14.11 -4.70
CA VAL A 227 15.05 -13.60 -3.33
C VAL A 227 14.61 -12.15 -3.40
N LEU A 228 13.38 -11.86 -2.98
CA LEU A 228 12.89 -10.48 -2.85
C LEU A 228 13.37 -9.88 -1.53
N TYR A 229 14.16 -8.82 -1.58
CA TYR A 229 14.55 -8.05 -0.42
C TYR A 229 13.78 -6.73 -0.36
N ALA A 230 12.85 -6.62 0.59
CA ALA A 230 11.94 -5.49 0.76
C ALA A 230 12.02 -4.91 2.18
N PRO A 231 13.11 -4.19 2.52
CA PRO A 231 13.28 -3.60 3.85
C PRO A 231 12.42 -2.36 4.05
N THR A 232 12.06 -2.11 5.31
CA THR A 232 11.41 -0.85 5.74
C THR A 232 12.47 0.25 5.88
N TRP A 233 12.12 1.46 5.49
CA TRP A 233 12.93 2.64 5.79
C TRP A 233 12.87 2.99 7.28
N ARG A 234 13.85 3.79 7.76
CA ARG A 234 13.95 4.23 9.16
C ARG A 234 13.53 5.69 9.29
N ASP A 235 12.62 5.98 10.23
CA ASP A 235 12.06 7.33 10.47
C ASP A 235 13.11 8.34 10.98
N ASN A 236 14.17 7.87 11.65
CA ASN A 236 15.23 8.69 12.24
C ASN A 236 16.34 9.11 11.25
N SER A 237 16.29 8.68 10.01
CA SER A 237 17.32 8.93 8.99
C SER A 237 16.99 10.15 8.10
N TYR A 238 16.26 11.16 8.61
CA TYR A 238 15.90 12.33 7.83
C TYR A 238 17.02 13.38 7.78
N VAL A 239 17.46 13.73 6.57
CA VAL A 239 18.32 14.88 6.30
C VAL A 239 17.59 15.85 5.36
N SER A 240 17.99 17.13 5.33
CA SER A 240 17.34 18.17 4.52
C SER A 240 17.25 17.89 3.01
N ALA A 241 18.06 16.94 2.52
CA ALA A 241 18.06 16.45 1.12
C ALA A 241 17.17 15.23 0.88
N GLY A 242 16.56 14.64 1.92
CA GLY A 242 15.78 13.39 1.87
C GLY A 242 16.25 12.41 2.94
N TYR A 243 15.72 11.19 2.89
CA TYR A 243 16.12 10.14 3.84
C TYR A 243 17.38 9.45 3.33
N THR A 244 18.46 9.45 4.14
CA THR A 244 19.61 8.60 3.92
C THR A 244 19.42 7.34 4.76
N PHE A 245 19.29 6.20 4.11
CA PHE A 245 19.25 4.90 4.75
C PHE A 245 20.54 4.17 4.45
N GLU A 246 21.32 3.88 5.48
CA GLU A 246 22.48 3.01 5.36
C GLU A 246 21.99 1.55 5.39
N LEU A 247 21.99 0.92 4.23
CA LEU A 247 21.64 -0.48 4.09
C LEU A 247 22.80 -1.31 4.65
N LYS A 248 22.52 -2.15 5.65
CA LYS A 248 23.55 -3.03 6.23
C LYS A 248 23.72 -4.35 5.47
N ALA A 249 23.01 -4.55 4.35
CA ALA A 249 23.18 -5.72 3.51
C ALA A 249 24.48 -5.64 2.69
N ASN A 250 25.34 -6.64 2.84
CA ASN A 250 26.55 -6.80 2.02
C ASN A 250 26.24 -7.73 0.84
N PHE A 251 25.78 -7.17 -0.29
CA PHE A 251 25.37 -7.96 -1.45
C PHE A 251 26.48 -8.79 -2.11
N ARG A 252 27.75 -8.42 -1.95
CA ARG A 252 28.86 -9.27 -2.41
C ARG A 252 28.93 -10.55 -1.61
N LYS A 253 28.82 -10.45 -0.27
CA LYS A 253 28.71 -11.61 0.61
C LYS A 253 27.46 -12.45 0.31
N TRP A 254 26.33 -11.78 -0.02
CA TRP A 254 25.09 -12.47 -0.43
C TRP A 254 25.32 -13.30 -1.68
N LYS A 255 25.99 -12.74 -2.70
CA LYS A 255 26.31 -13.44 -3.95
C LYS A 255 27.21 -14.64 -3.69
N GLU A 256 28.24 -14.47 -2.88
CA GLU A 256 29.17 -15.55 -2.50
C GLU A 256 28.45 -16.73 -1.82
N ILE A 257 27.55 -16.45 -0.87
CA ILE A 257 26.86 -17.48 -0.11
C ILE A 257 25.73 -18.12 -0.92
N LEU A 258 24.86 -17.32 -1.56
CA LEU A 258 23.68 -17.83 -2.27
C LEU A 258 24.01 -18.51 -3.61
N GLY A 259 25.12 -18.13 -4.22
CA GLY A 259 25.63 -18.74 -5.47
C GLY A 259 24.96 -18.22 -6.73
N GLU A 260 25.36 -18.81 -7.87
CA GLU A 260 25.02 -18.33 -9.22
C GLU A 260 23.55 -18.63 -9.63
N ASP A 261 22.88 -19.62 -9.01
CA ASP A 261 21.50 -19.99 -9.34
C ASP A 261 20.45 -19.11 -8.66
N THR A 262 20.89 -18.13 -7.85
CA THR A 262 20.04 -17.23 -7.11
C THR A 262 20.29 -15.77 -7.53
N ILE A 263 19.21 -14.99 -7.63
CA ILE A 263 19.27 -13.54 -7.79
C ILE A 263 18.54 -12.83 -6.65
N VAL A 264 18.96 -11.61 -6.37
CA VAL A 264 18.31 -10.74 -5.41
C VAL A 264 17.57 -9.62 -6.15
N VAL A 265 16.26 -9.56 -5.95
CA VAL A 265 15.41 -8.44 -6.39
C VAL A 265 15.27 -7.48 -5.22
N PHE A 266 15.90 -6.32 -5.32
CA PHE A 266 15.85 -5.31 -4.28
C PHE A 266 14.75 -4.29 -4.57
N LYS A 267 13.79 -4.19 -3.64
CA LYS A 267 12.69 -3.24 -3.71
C LYS A 267 12.81 -2.20 -2.60
N PRO A 268 13.47 -1.06 -2.86
CA PRO A 268 13.57 0.01 -1.87
C PRO A 268 12.20 0.64 -1.61
N HIS A 269 11.99 1.10 -0.38
CA HIS A 269 10.83 1.94 -0.09
C HIS A 269 10.92 3.24 -0.90
N TYR A 270 9.79 3.74 -1.41
CA TYR A 270 9.72 4.92 -2.30
C TYR A 270 10.31 6.23 -1.74
N LEU A 271 10.65 6.26 -0.46
CA LEU A 271 11.30 7.40 0.21
C LEU A 271 12.84 7.30 0.21
N ILE A 272 13.39 6.16 -0.17
CA ILE A 272 14.84 5.97 -0.22
C ILE A 272 15.34 6.56 -1.54
N ILE A 273 16.15 7.62 -1.45
CA ILE A 273 16.94 8.11 -2.56
C ILE A 273 18.17 7.20 -2.61
N ASN A 274 18.11 6.17 -3.42
CA ASN A 274 19.24 5.26 -3.54
C ASN A 274 20.33 5.87 -4.38
N THR A 275 21.47 6.00 -3.74
CA THR A 275 22.77 6.01 -4.38
C THR A 275 23.37 4.61 -4.26
N PHE A 276 22.71 3.56 -4.78
CA PHE A 276 23.46 2.38 -5.15
C PHE A 276 24.35 2.80 -6.31
N LYS A 277 25.62 2.95 -6.04
CA LYS A 277 26.62 3.00 -7.11
C LYS A 277 26.54 1.67 -7.82
N ASP A 278 26.43 1.70 -9.14
CA ASP A 278 26.53 0.51 -9.96
C ASP A 278 27.80 -0.22 -9.55
N ASP A 279 27.64 -1.39 -8.97
CA ASP A 279 28.75 -2.27 -8.62
C ASP A 279 28.80 -3.39 -9.66
N PRO A 280 29.75 -3.35 -10.61
CA PRO A 280 29.83 -4.34 -11.69
C PRO A 280 29.98 -5.79 -11.20
N GLU A 281 30.48 -5.99 -9.98
CA GLU A 281 30.61 -7.34 -9.40
C GLU A 281 29.25 -7.95 -9.04
N LEU A 282 28.19 -7.11 -8.94
CA LEU A 282 26.82 -7.54 -8.65
C LEU A 282 25.95 -7.70 -9.90
N ASP A 283 26.51 -7.45 -11.08
CA ASP A 283 25.80 -7.63 -12.35
C ASP A 283 25.30 -9.09 -12.49
N GLY A 284 24.05 -9.25 -12.91
CA GLY A 284 23.41 -10.56 -13.03
C GLY A 284 23.01 -11.22 -11.70
N PHE A 285 23.29 -10.59 -10.55
CA PHE A 285 22.89 -11.05 -9.23
C PHE A 285 21.90 -10.09 -8.52
N LEU A 286 22.19 -8.79 -8.50
CA LEU A 286 21.38 -7.79 -7.83
C LEU A 286 20.59 -6.95 -8.84
N TYR A 287 19.26 -7.00 -8.74
CA TYR A 287 18.34 -6.23 -9.58
C TYR A 287 17.59 -5.21 -8.74
N SER A 288 17.86 -3.93 -8.95
CA SER A 288 17.13 -2.84 -8.29
C SER A 288 15.87 -2.49 -9.07
N ILE A 289 14.71 -2.66 -8.44
CA ILE A 289 13.42 -2.43 -9.07
C ILE A 289 12.93 -0.99 -8.79
N PRO A 290 12.35 -0.30 -9.79
CA PRO A 290 11.82 1.04 -9.59
C PRO A 290 10.84 1.12 -8.42
N ALA A 291 10.92 2.21 -7.65
CA ALA A 291 10.06 2.40 -6.47
C ALA A 291 8.56 2.38 -6.79
N GLN A 292 8.19 2.70 -8.04
CA GLN A 292 6.80 2.74 -8.55
C GLN A 292 6.26 1.37 -8.95
N ALA A 293 7.11 0.34 -9.06
CA ALA A 293 6.67 -1.01 -9.42
C ALA A 293 5.66 -1.55 -8.40
N GLU A 294 4.63 -2.23 -8.86
CA GLU A 294 3.63 -2.85 -7.99
C GLU A 294 4.27 -4.00 -7.22
N ILE A 295 4.12 -3.97 -5.91
CA ILE A 295 4.76 -4.96 -5.03
C ILE A 295 4.20 -6.37 -5.26
N ASN A 296 2.91 -6.49 -5.61
CA ASN A 296 2.27 -7.77 -5.86
C ASN A 296 2.87 -8.49 -7.09
N GLU A 297 3.33 -7.73 -8.11
CA GLU A 297 4.07 -8.31 -9.24
C GLU A 297 5.37 -8.96 -8.77
N LEU A 298 6.06 -8.34 -7.81
CA LEU A 298 7.30 -8.89 -7.27
C LEU A 298 7.06 -10.09 -6.36
N TYR A 299 5.94 -10.12 -5.65
CA TYR A 299 5.59 -11.27 -4.81
C TYR A 299 5.43 -12.53 -5.63
N VAL A 300 4.62 -12.49 -6.70
CA VAL A 300 4.30 -13.70 -7.47
C VAL A 300 5.50 -14.33 -8.17
N ILE A 301 6.50 -13.53 -8.52
CA ILE A 301 7.73 -14.01 -9.17
C ILE A 301 8.85 -14.42 -8.21
N SER A 302 8.72 -14.14 -6.90
CA SER A 302 9.78 -14.38 -5.92
C SER A 302 9.57 -15.69 -5.18
N ASP A 303 10.65 -16.43 -4.97
CA ASP A 303 10.62 -17.72 -4.25
C ASP A 303 10.79 -17.53 -2.74
N VAL A 304 11.44 -16.44 -2.32
CA VAL A 304 11.75 -16.10 -0.94
C VAL A 304 11.55 -14.61 -0.70
N LEU A 305 10.98 -14.25 0.45
CA LEU A 305 10.94 -12.86 0.93
C LEU A 305 11.93 -12.68 2.09
N ILE A 306 12.78 -11.67 2.00
CA ILE A 306 13.51 -11.09 3.14
C ILE A 306 12.90 -9.72 3.42
N THR A 307 12.45 -9.50 4.65
CA THR A 307 11.89 -8.22 5.08
C THR A 307 12.24 -7.94 6.55
N ASP A 308 11.65 -6.89 7.11
CA ASP A 308 11.85 -6.52 8.51
C ASP A 308 10.52 -6.08 9.17
N TYR A 309 10.35 -4.81 9.50
CA TYR A 309 9.15 -4.25 10.17
C TYR A 309 8.06 -3.79 9.19
N SER A 310 8.01 -4.38 8.01
CA SER A 310 7.05 -4.06 6.95
C SER A 310 5.85 -4.99 7.01
N SER A 311 4.66 -4.48 6.69
CA SER A 311 3.44 -5.30 6.54
C SER A 311 3.40 -6.14 5.26
N VAL A 312 4.42 -6.09 4.41
CA VAL A 312 4.49 -6.85 3.14
C VAL A 312 4.42 -8.36 3.35
N PHE A 313 4.86 -8.86 4.51
CA PHE A 313 4.84 -10.29 4.80
C PHE A 313 3.42 -10.87 4.97
N PHE A 314 2.43 -10.05 5.34
CA PHE A 314 1.04 -10.52 5.40
C PHE A 314 0.53 -10.95 4.02
N ASP A 315 0.75 -10.10 3.02
CA ASP A 315 0.32 -10.39 1.65
C ASP A 315 1.18 -11.50 1.02
N TYR A 316 2.51 -11.46 1.23
CA TYR A 316 3.41 -12.48 0.69
C TYR A 316 3.12 -13.89 1.24
N ALA A 317 2.68 -14.00 2.49
CA ALA A 317 2.32 -15.26 3.14
C ALA A 317 1.24 -16.04 2.37
N ILE A 318 0.37 -15.37 1.60
CA ILE A 318 -0.65 -15.99 0.75
C ILE A 318 -0.03 -17.01 -0.21
N LEU A 319 1.20 -16.75 -0.70
CA LEU A 319 1.94 -17.63 -1.60
C LEU A 319 2.46 -18.90 -0.92
N LYS A 320 2.43 -18.97 0.40
CA LYS A 320 2.98 -20.09 1.21
C LYS A 320 4.46 -20.36 0.92
N ARG A 321 5.22 -19.30 0.60
CA ARG A 321 6.66 -19.30 0.35
C ARG A 321 7.42 -18.77 1.57
N PRO A 322 8.70 -19.15 1.75
CA PRO A 322 9.51 -18.74 2.91
C PRO A 322 9.62 -17.23 3.10
N ILE A 323 9.50 -16.78 4.34
CA ILE A 323 9.64 -15.40 4.78
C ILE A 323 10.68 -15.34 5.89
N TYR A 324 11.75 -14.60 5.67
CA TYR A 324 12.84 -14.41 6.63
C TYR A 324 12.86 -12.96 7.09
N PHE A 325 13.00 -12.74 8.41
CA PHE A 325 12.97 -11.42 9.01
C PHE A 325 14.37 -10.96 9.38
N TYR A 326 14.97 -10.07 8.57
CA TYR A 326 16.28 -9.49 8.84
C TYR A 326 16.13 -8.22 9.66
N MET A 327 16.21 -8.35 10.99
CA MET A 327 15.96 -7.28 11.97
C MET A 327 17.21 -6.97 12.79
N TYR A 328 18.30 -6.58 12.14
CA TYR A 328 19.62 -6.31 12.75
C TYR A 328 19.59 -5.20 13.81
N ASP A 329 18.61 -4.31 13.78
CA ASP A 329 18.44 -3.16 14.67
C ASP A 329 17.21 -3.27 15.57
N LEU A 330 16.76 -4.50 15.86
CA LEU A 330 15.53 -4.77 16.59
C LEU A 330 15.43 -4.04 17.93
N LYS A 331 16.53 -3.95 18.68
CA LYS A 331 16.57 -3.30 20.01
C LYS A 331 16.32 -1.79 19.90
N GLU A 332 16.94 -1.15 18.90
CA GLU A 332 16.79 0.29 18.64
C GLU A 332 15.41 0.60 18.08
N TYR A 333 14.94 -0.27 17.18
CA TYR A 333 13.64 -0.09 16.53
C TYR A 333 12.47 -0.26 17.50
N ALA A 334 12.58 -1.13 18.50
CA ALA A 334 11.54 -1.37 19.50
C ALA A 334 11.35 -0.18 20.48
N THR A 335 12.41 0.62 20.73
CA THR A 335 12.36 1.78 21.64
C THR A 335 11.81 3.04 20.98
N ASP A 336 11.94 3.19 19.66
CA ASP A 336 11.67 4.45 18.94
C ASP A 336 10.26 4.52 18.31
N LEU A 337 9.42 3.46 18.40
CA LEU A 337 8.25 3.37 17.55
C LEU A 337 6.93 3.11 18.26
N ARG A 338 5.91 3.60 17.58
CA ARG A 338 4.45 3.59 17.80
C ARG A 338 3.83 2.33 18.41
N GLY A 339 4.63 1.30 18.74
CA GLY A 339 4.17 -0.02 19.16
C GLY A 339 3.65 -0.88 18.00
N PHE A 340 3.62 -2.19 18.23
CA PHE A 340 3.07 -3.18 17.32
C PHE A 340 1.74 -3.71 17.83
N TYR A 341 0.88 -4.20 16.94
CA TYR A 341 -0.31 -4.96 17.31
C TYR A 341 -0.01 -6.43 17.56
N LEU A 342 1.11 -6.93 17.04
CA LEU A 342 1.56 -8.30 17.18
C LEU A 342 2.80 -8.38 18.08
N ASP A 343 2.94 -9.50 18.77
CA ASP A 343 4.23 -9.89 19.37
C ASP A 343 5.12 -10.44 18.24
N ILE A 344 6.07 -9.63 17.76
CA ILE A 344 6.95 -9.99 16.65
C ILE A 344 7.81 -11.23 16.92
N HIS A 345 8.02 -11.62 18.18
CA HIS A 345 8.75 -12.84 18.53
C HIS A 345 7.91 -14.12 18.40
N LYS A 346 6.57 -13.99 18.44
CA LYS A 346 5.64 -15.11 18.45
C LYS A 346 4.77 -15.19 17.20
N ASP A 347 4.22 -14.03 16.79
CA ASP A 347 3.08 -13.98 15.88
C ASP A 347 3.49 -13.86 14.40
N ILE A 348 4.77 -13.61 14.09
CA ILE A 348 5.24 -13.55 12.70
C ILE A 348 5.50 -14.94 12.12
N PRO A 349 5.33 -15.14 10.78
CA PRO A 349 5.40 -16.48 10.17
C PRO A 349 6.81 -16.98 9.88
N GLY A 350 7.85 -16.41 10.46
CA GLY A 350 9.24 -16.81 10.20
C GLY A 350 10.16 -16.49 11.37
N LYS A 351 11.43 -16.85 11.21
CA LYS A 351 12.49 -16.60 12.20
C LYS A 351 13.09 -15.21 12.04
N ILE A 352 13.43 -14.57 13.15
CA ILE A 352 14.16 -13.30 13.18
C ILE A 352 15.66 -13.57 13.12
N TYR A 353 16.36 -12.83 12.25
CA TYR A 353 17.80 -12.86 12.11
C TYR A 353 18.38 -11.49 12.41
N MET A 354 19.44 -11.46 13.18
CA MET A 354 20.19 -10.24 13.52
C MET A 354 21.53 -10.17 12.76
N ASP A 355 21.99 -11.29 12.19
CA ASP A 355 23.18 -11.38 11.38
C ASP A 355 22.87 -11.95 9.99
N GLU A 356 23.64 -11.52 8.99
CA GLU A 356 23.46 -11.91 7.60
C GLU A 356 23.85 -13.36 7.33
N GLU A 357 24.92 -13.85 7.97
CA GLU A 357 25.50 -15.14 7.62
C GLU A 357 24.51 -16.27 7.97
N THR A 358 23.98 -16.26 9.19
CA THR A 358 22.95 -17.23 9.60
C THR A 358 21.70 -17.13 8.70
N LEU A 359 21.26 -15.92 8.37
CA LEU A 359 20.13 -15.70 7.45
C LEU A 359 20.38 -16.36 6.09
N LEU A 360 21.53 -16.05 5.47
CA LEU A 360 21.86 -16.52 4.13
C LEU A 360 22.08 -18.03 4.08
N MET A 361 22.67 -18.61 5.14
CA MET A 361 22.86 -20.05 5.24
C MET A 361 21.53 -20.79 5.38
N ASP A 362 20.58 -20.25 6.18
CA ASP A 362 19.23 -20.84 6.30
C ASP A 362 18.47 -20.75 4.95
N ILE A 363 18.60 -19.64 4.20
CA ILE A 363 18.02 -19.50 2.85
C ILE A 363 18.64 -20.50 1.85
N LYS A 364 19.96 -20.64 1.85
CA LYS A 364 20.70 -21.56 0.97
C LYS A 364 20.33 -23.01 1.23
N ASN A 365 20.20 -23.37 2.51
CA ASN A 365 19.87 -24.72 2.96
C ASN A 365 18.37 -24.98 3.07
N GLU A 366 17.53 -24.03 2.67
CA GLU A 366 16.06 -24.09 2.69
C GLU A 366 15.45 -24.42 4.06
N VAL A 367 16.08 -23.91 5.12
CA VAL A 367 15.62 -24.10 6.51
C VAL A 367 14.47 -23.16 6.81
N TYR A 368 13.25 -23.70 6.85
CA TYR A 368 12.04 -22.92 7.11
C TYR A 368 10.95 -23.73 7.80
N ASP A 369 10.19 -23.11 8.73
CA ASP A 369 9.06 -23.72 9.43
C ASP A 369 7.73 -23.39 8.73
N TYR A 370 7.29 -24.27 7.85
CA TYR A 370 6.03 -24.13 7.12
C TYR A 370 4.79 -24.29 8.01
N SER A 371 4.88 -24.95 9.16
CA SER A 371 3.73 -25.12 10.06
C SER A 371 3.30 -23.75 10.60
N LYS A 372 4.27 -22.96 11.04
CA LYS A 372 4.04 -21.60 11.53
C LYS A 372 3.45 -20.67 10.46
N LEU A 373 3.90 -20.81 9.21
CA LEU A 373 3.34 -20.06 8.08
C LEU A 373 1.90 -20.48 7.78
N ASN A 374 1.58 -21.75 7.86
CA ASN A 374 0.22 -22.25 7.64
C ASN A 374 -0.75 -21.72 8.72
N ASP A 375 -0.36 -21.76 9.99
CA ASP A 375 -1.18 -21.21 11.09
C ASP A 375 -1.39 -19.70 10.94
N PHE A 376 -0.34 -18.99 10.51
CA PHE A 376 -0.42 -17.57 10.20
C PHE A 376 -1.44 -17.29 9.09
N ASN A 377 -1.41 -18.03 7.99
CA ASN A 377 -2.35 -17.88 6.89
C ASN A 377 -3.79 -18.20 7.27
N LEU A 378 -4.02 -19.22 8.09
CA LEU A 378 -5.36 -19.53 8.60
C LEU A 378 -5.94 -18.38 9.42
N TYR A 379 -5.12 -17.62 10.11
CA TYR A 379 -5.56 -16.50 10.94
C TYR A 379 -5.68 -15.18 10.17
N PHE A 380 -4.70 -14.84 9.33
CA PHE A 380 -4.63 -13.53 8.69
C PHE A 380 -5.14 -13.50 7.25
N ASN A 381 -5.07 -14.63 6.53
CA ASN A 381 -5.35 -14.69 5.09
C ASN A 381 -6.52 -15.62 4.73
N ASN A 382 -7.41 -15.87 5.69
CA ASN A 382 -8.55 -16.78 5.53
C ASN A 382 -9.59 -16.34 4.48
N HIS A 383 -9.57 -15.07 4.05
CA HIS A 383 -10.42 -14.52 2.99
C HIS A 383 -9.67 -14.26 1.67
N GLU A 384 -8.38 -14.59 1.60
CA GLU A 384 -7.54 -14.34 0.42
C GLU A 384 -7.59 -15.53 -0.56
N ASP A 385 -8.79 -15.78 -1.10
CA ASP A 385 -9.11 -16.89 -1.99
C ASP A 385 -9.18 -16.51 -3.48
N GLY A 386 -8.71 -15.30 -3.82
CA GLY A 386 -8.71 -14.78 -5.18
C GLY A 386 -10.07 -14.22 -5.65
N ASN A 387 -11.03 -13.98 -4.74
CA ASN A 387 -12.36 -13.46 -5.06
C ASN A 387 -12.76 -12.23 -4.23
N ALA A 388 -11.82 -11.56 -3.60
CA ALA A 388 -12.08 -10.39 -2.78
C ALA A 388 -12.68 -9.22 -3.61
N SER A 389 -12.16 -8.98 -4.81
CA SER A 389 -12.70 -7.96 -5.73
C SER A 389 -14.16 -8.20 -6.05
N LYS A 390 -14.52 -9.44 -6.36
CA LYS A 390 -15.91 -9.82 -6.66
C LYS A 390 -16.83 -9.57 -5.46
N ARG A 391 -16.42 -10.00 -4.25
CA ARG A 391 -17.20 -9.76 -3.01
C ARG A 391 -17.44 -8.27 -2.78
N VAL A 392 -16.40 -7.45 -2.96
CA VAL A 392 -16.51 -5.99 -2.81
C VAL A 392 -17.43 -5.39 -3.87
N VAL A 393 -17.30 -5.78 -5.14
CA VAL A 393 -18.15 -5.29 -6.24
C VAL A 393 -19.61 -5.67 -6.04
N ASP A 394 -19.91 -6.86 -5.53
CA ASP A 394 -21.28 -7.29 -5.17
C ASP A 394 -21.89 -6.40 -4.07
N ILE A 395 -21.11 -6.02 -3.05
CA ILE A 395 -21.55 -5.10 -2.00
C ILE A 395 -21.79 -3.70 -2.57
N LEU A 396 -20.86 -3.20 -3.40
CA LEU A 396 -20.97 -1.88 -4.01
C LEU A 396 -22.19 -1.77 -4.93
N TYR A 397 -22.47 -2.82 -5.72
CA TYR A 397 -23.66 -2.83 -6.58
C TYR A 397 -24.94 -2.64 -5.75
N LYS A 398 -25.09 -3.35 -4.64
CA LYS A 398 -26.24 -3.19 -3.75
C LYS A 398 -26.31 -1.80 -3.10
N ALA A 399 -25.17 -1.20 -2.80
CA ALA A 399 -25.08 0.08 -2.12
C ALA A 399 -25.38 1.28 -3.04
N VAL A 400 -25.27 1.13 -4.35
CA VAL A 400 -25.53 2.22 -5.32
C VAL A 400 -26.94 2.19 -5.91
N GLN A 401 -27.71 1.11 -5.63
CA GLN A 401 -29.15 1.05 -5.96
C GLN A 401 -29.94 1.94 -5.01
#